data_a836caaef8641c0024b1fc340a5469af
#
_entry.id   a836caaef8641c0024b1fc340a5469af
#
_cell.length_a   1.000
_cell.length_b   1.000
_cell.length_c   1.000
_cell.angle_alpha   90.00
_cell.angle_beta   90.00
_cell.angle_gamma   90.00
#
_symmetry.space_group_name_H-M   'P 1'
#
loop_
_entity.id
_entity.type
_entity.pdbx_description
1 polymer ?
#
loop_
_entity_poly.entity_id
_entity_poly.type
_entity_poly.pdbx_seq_one_letter_code
_entity_poly.pdbx_strand_id
1 'polypeptide(L)'
;MTNLSRRSVLRGSLALAAARPFVGPHIAKAAATTASVWFAQGFVQDEDVSLRKAVADYEKASGNKIELSITPFAPERQKIVAALTSGVVPDVMANNPGEILQIYGWQDRWVDVSDVVETQKSQFSETAVVSGQAYNNVTKKVGQYGVPVRAAVVPCHIWRPLVEKAGFKIEDIPKTWDAYFDFFKKVQDSLRKQGERKVYGLGFQVTANGVDPYNLFMAFVLAYGGQNIMTKDGKLHLDDPKVKEAAIKATAYLGGAYRDGYVPPSAINWNDADDNNAFHARLMVMDVDGTLSTEVAVKEKHPDWYFKEMVTHGVPGYPTDNQGKTVPAIVGITCWMIPKGAKNVPVAKEFLKYFAQPKVVGEFIELGLGRWLPVMPSLAKSPFWQDPKDPHLRGYVQMGLLGPTTPDYFVFNLAMAEVRNQHVLSMAMIDVAKEGAKPEAAVDKAFKRVDEIFAKYKKA
;
A
#
# COMPACT_ATOMS: atom_id res chain seq x y z
N MET A 1 -54.96 2.64 -66.84
CA MET A 1 -54.87 1.46 -65.98
C MET A 1 -54.43 0.28 -66.85
N THR A 2 -53.14 0.01 -66.85
CA THR A 2 -52.55 -1.08 -67.66
C THR A 2 -52.33 -2.30 -66.76
N ASN A 3 -53.12 -3.36 -67.01
CA ASN A 3 -53.03 -4.65 -66.32
C ASN A 3 -51.72 -5.35 -66.64
N LEU A 4 -50.83 -5.50 -65.64
CA LEU A 4 -49.66 -6.36 -65.76
C LEU A 4 -50.07 -7.81 -65.57
N SER A 5 -49.84 -8.60 -66.59
CA SER A 5 -50.17 -10.04 -66.62
C SER A 5 -49.20 -10.87 -65.79
N ARG A 6 -49.70 -11.96 -65.18
CA ARG A 6 -48.94 -12.91 -64.37
C ARG A 6 -47.68 -13.54 -65.06
N ARG A 7 -47.60 -13.41 -66.38
CA ARG A 7 -46.44 -13.90 -67.15
C ARG A 7 -45.24 -12.96 -67.16
N SER A 8 -45.43 -11.64 -66.85
CA SER A 8 -44.35 -10.69 -66.79
C SER A 8 -43.57 -10.72 -65.48
N VAL A 9 -44.21 -11.28 -64.43
CA VAL A 9 -43.55 -11.43 -63.11
C VAL A 9 -42.58 -12.64 -63.09
N LEU A 10 -42.85 -13.69 -63.88
CA LEU A 10 -42.03 -14.89 -63.93
C LEU A 10 -40.77 -14.78 -64.78
N ARG A 11 -40.67 -13.77 -65.64
CA ARG A 11 -39.44 -13.52 -66.45
C ARG A 11 -38.44 -12.59 -65.76
N GLY A 12 -38.83 -11.86 -64.71
CA GLY A 12 -37.96 -10.99 -63.92
C GLY A 12 -37.19 -11.72 -62.81
N SER A 13 -37.59 -12.96 -62.45
CA SER A 13 -37.05 -13.70 -61.31
C SER A 13 -35.81 -14.57 -61.62
N LEU A 14 -35.42 -14.70 -62.90
CA LEU A 14 -34.30 -15.57 -63.33
C LEU A 14 -32.96 -14.79 -63.58
N ALA A 15 -32.98 -13.46 -63.50
CA ALA A 15 -31.77 -12.64 -63.74
C ALA A 15 -31.06 -12.18 -62.46
N LEU A 16 -31.58 -12.53 -61.26
CA LEU A 16 -30.98 -12.16 -59.98
C LEU A 16 -30.21 -13.30 -59.27
N ALA A 17 -29.97 -14.41 -59.92
CA ALA A 17 -29.35 -15.60 -59.31
C ALA A 17 -27.83 -15.73 -59.59
N ALA A 18 -27.18 -14.74 -60.21
CA ALA A 18 -25.76 -14.85 -60.60
C ALA A 18 -24.76 -13.80 -60.01
N ALA A 19 -25.23 -12.98 -59.06
CA ALA A 19 -24.31 -12.14 -58.29
C ALA A 19 -24.26 -12.59 -56.83
N ARG A 20 -23.56 -13.69 -56.53
CA ARG A 20 -23.10 -13.97 -55.19
C ARG A 20 -21.93 -13.05 -54.95
N PRO A 21 -22.00 -12.03 -54.03
CA PRO A 21 -20.80 -11.40 -53.55
C PRO A 21 -19.98 -12.48 -52.85
N PHE A 22 -18.72 -12.63 -53.23
CA PHE A 22 -17.72 -13.33 -52.43
C PHE A 22 -17.65 -12.59 -51.11
N VAL A 23 -18.44 -12.99 -50.11
CA VAL A 23 -18.24 -12.65 -48.73
C VAL A 23 -17.04 -13.47 -48.31
N GLY A 24 -15.85 -12.86 -48.44
CA GLY A 24 -14.65 -13.37 -47.73
C GLY A 24 -15.02 -13.54 -46.26
N PRO A 25 -14.37 -14.44 -45.53
CA PRO A 25 -14.63 -14.60 -44.11
C PRO A 25 -14.37 -13.24 -43.42
N HIS A 26 -15.45 -12.54 -43.11
CA HIS A 26 -15.38 -11.49 -42.13
C HIS A 26 -15.00 -12.19 -40.83
N ILE A 27 -13.70 -12.11 -40.46
CA ILE A 27 -13.29 -12.30 -39.08
C ILE A 27 -14.05 -11.21 -38.35
N ALA A 28 -15.18 -11.54 -37.75
CA ALA A 28 -15.86 -10.68 -36.83
C ALA A 28 -14.81 -10.35 -35.73
N LYS A 29 -14.22 -9.17 -35.77
CA LYS A 29 -13.54 -8.65 -34.58
C LYS A 29 -14.59 -8.77 -33.48
N ALA A 30 -14.28 -9.57 -32.47
CA ALA A 30 -15.11 -9.61 -31.27
C ALA A 30 -15.41 -8.17 -30.86
N ALA A 31 -16.70 -7.85 -30.67
CA ALA A 31 -17.08 -6.51 -30.27
C ALA A 31 -16.26 -6.14 -29.03
N ALA A 32 -15.65 -4.96 -29.04
CA ALA A 32 -14.90 -4.46 -27.90
C ALA A 32 -15.77 -4.56 -26.65
N THR A 33 -15.29 -5.25 -25.63
CA THR A 33 -15.99 -5.39 -24.36
C THR A 33 -15.40 -4.42 -23.33
N THR A 34 -16.24 -3.90 -22.44
CA THR A 34 -15.85 -2.86 -21.48
C THR A 34 -15.79 -3.46 -20.09
N ALA A 35 -14.71 -3.17 -19.35
CA ALA A 35 -14.61 -3.47 -17.93
C ALA A 35 -14.44 -2.17 -17.12
N SER A 36 -15.09 -2.10 -15.96
CA SER A 36 -14.98 -0.98 -15.04
C SER A 36 -13.86 -1.21 -14.02
N VAL A 37 -12.99 -0.21 -13.85
CA VAL A 37 -11.87 -0.26 -12.90
C VAL A 37 -11.98 0.92 -11.94
N TRP A 38 -12.05 0.63 -10.64
CA TRP A 38 -12.00 1.66 -9.59
C TRP A 38 -10.62 1.68 -8.97
N PHE A 39 -10.04 2.86 -8.89
CA PHE A 39 -8.68 3.09 -8.38
C PHE A 39 -8.68 4.15 -7.28
N ALA A 40 -8.09 3.82 -6.15
CA ALA A 40 -7.88 4.77 -5.07
C ALA A 40 -6.67 5.67 -5.37
N GLN A 41 -6.93 6.98 -5.50
CA GLN A 41 -5.92 7.98 -5.78
C GLN A 41 -4.94 8.14 -4.61
N GLY A 42 -3.66 8.16 -4.92
CA GLY A 42 -2.61 8.43 -3.95
C GLY A 42 -2.23 9.90 -3.82
N PHE A 43 -1.19 10.18 -3.04
CA PHE A 43 -0.67 11.53 -2.79
C PHE A 43 0.06 12.12 -4.00
N VAL A 44 0.60 11.30 -4.89
CA VAL A 44 1.40 11.69 -6.06
C VAL A 44 0.59 11.56 -7.34
N GLN A 45 0.38 12.67 -8.05
CA GLN A 45 -0.48 12.71 -9.26
C GLN A 45 0.12 11.98 -10.46
N ASP A 46 1.45 11.88 -10.55
CA ASP A 46 2.15 11.15 -11.63
C ASP A 46 1.72 9.69 -11.70
N GLU A 47 1.30 9.11 -10.59
CA GLU A 47 0.74 7.77 -10.52
C GLU A 47 -0.58 7.64 -11.31
N ASP A 48 -1.45 8.64 -11.24
CA ASP A 48 -2.71 8.67 -12.01
C ASP A 48 -2.43 8.79 -13.51
N VAL A 49 -1.44 9.59 -13.90
CA VAL A 49 -1.00 9.76 -15.30
C VAL A 49 -0.45 8.44 -15.83
N SER A 50 0.40 7.78 -15.04
CA SER A 50 0.99 6.49 -15.38
C SER A 50 -0.08 5.41 -15.55
N LEU A 51 -1.09 5.36 -14.65
CA LEU A 51 -2.19 4.43 -14.75
C LEU A 51 -3.02 4.66 -16.04
N ARG A 52 -3.35 5.92 -16.34
CA ARG A 52 -4.09 6.26 -17.58
C ARG A 52 -3.34 5.84 -18.82
N LYS A 53 -2.00 6.00 -18.82
CA LYS A 53 -1.14 5.49 -19.91
C LYS A 53 -1.24 3.98 -20.03
N ALA A 54 -1.08 3.23 -18.94
CA ALA A 54 -1.17 1.78 -18.95
C ALA A 54 -2.53 1.27 -19.45
N VAL A 55 -3.62 1.95 -19.07
CA VAL A 55 -4.98 1.67 -19.58
C VAL A 55 -5.07 1.93 -21.08
N ALA A 56 -4.60 3.07 -21.58
CA ALA A 56 -4.64 3.40 -22.99
C ALA A 56 -3.81 2.41 -23.84
N ASP A 57 -2.66 1.98 -23.34
CA ASP A 57 -1.82 0.98 -24.01
C ASP A 57 -2.51 -0.40 -24.03
N TYR A 58 -3.19 -0.80 -22.97
CA TYR A 58 -4.02 -2.00 -22.94
C TYR A 58 -5.16 -1.95 -23.95
N GLU A 59 -5.92 -0.86 -23.98
CA GLU A 59 -7.02 -0.67 -24.91
C GLU A 59 -6.55 -0.77 -26.38
N LYS A 60 -5.40 -0.16 -26.67
CA LYS A 60 -4.79 -0.23 -28.00
C LYS A 60 -4.34 -1.65 -28.36
N ALA A 61 -3.80 -2.39 -27.41
CA ALA A 61 -3.28 -3.75 -27.65
C ALA A 61 -4.41 -4.79 -27.76
N SER A 62 -5.44 -4.70 -26.90
CA SER A 62 -6.51 -5.70 -26.81
C SER A 62 -7.72 -5.38 -27.67
N GLY A 63 -8.00 -4.10 -27.91
CA GLY A 63 -9.26 -3.60 -28.49
C GLY A 63 -10.41 -3.51 -27.50
N ASN A 64 -10.25 -3.97 -26.25
CA ASN A 64 -11.20 -3.79 -25.18
C ASN A 64 -11.19 -2.36 -24.65
N LYS A 65 -12.16 -2.02 -23.79
CA LYS A 65 -12.28 -0.70 -23.15
C LYS A 65 -12.24 -0.82 -21.63
N ILE A 66 -11.65 0.18 -20.99
CA ILE A 66 -11.60 0.30 -19.53
C ILE A 66 -12.28 1.60 -19.09
N GLU A 67 -13.38 1.48 -18.38
CA GLU A 67 -14.00 2.60 -17.67
C GLU A 67 -13.27 2.82 -16.34
N LEU A 68 -12.25 3.70 -16.38
CA LEU A 68 -11.41 4.00 -15.22
C LEU A 68 -12.04 5.12 -14.37
N SER A 69 -12.35 4.80 -13.11
CA SER A 69 -12.76 5.76 -12.07
C SER A 69 -11.65 5.91 -11.04
N ILE A 70 -11.10 7.10 -10.89
CA ILE A 70 -10.09 7.45 -9.88
C ILE A 70 -10.77 8.32 -8.82
N THR A 71 -10.72 7.89 -7.57
CA THR A 71 -11.36 8.57 -6.42
C THR A 71 -10.31 8.74 -5.31
N PRO A 72 -10.29 9.86 -4.56
CA PRO A 72 -9.40 10.02 -3.42
C PRO A 72 -9.49 8.86 -2.43
N PHE A 73 -8.37 8.51 -1.76
CA PHE A 73 -8.21 7.27 -1.01
C PHE A 73 -9.30 7.01 0.04
N ALA A 74 -9.60 7.98 0.91
CA ALA A 74 -10.58 7.77 1.98
C ALA A 74 -12.03 7.59 1.46
N PRO A 75 -12.56 8.41 0.54
CA PRO A 75 -13.85 8.15 -0.10
C PRO A 75 -13.91 6.83 -0.88
N GLU A 76 -12.82 6.44 -1.57
CA GLU A 76 -12.79 5.18 -2.33
C GLU A 76 -12.92 3.98 -1.40
N ARG A 77 -12.25 3.98 -0.24
CA ARG A 77 -12.39 2.92 0.76
C ARG A 77 -13.84 2.72 1.21
N GLN A 78 -14.55 3.82 1.49
CA GLN A 78 -15.97 3.76 1.88
C GLN A 78 -16.84 3.22 0.74
N LYS A 79 -16.59 3.67 -0.48
CA LYS A 79 -17.28 3.21 -1.68
C LYS A 79 -17.11 1.71 -1.93
N ILE A 80 -15.88 1.19 -1.74
CA ILE A 80 -15.59 -0.24 -1.88
C ILE A 80 -16.34 -1.08 -0.84
N VAL A 81 -16.31 -0.68 0.43
CA VAL A 81 -17.04 -1.38 1.50
C VAL A 81 -18.54 -1.40 1.21
N ALA A 82 -19.12 -0.27 0.76
CA ALA A 82 -20.52 -0.18 0.37
C ALA A 82 -20.83 -1.06 -0.83
N ALA A 83 -19.96 -1.10 -1.85
CA ALA A 83 -20.13 -1.94 -3.04
C ALA A 83 -20.10 -3.43 -2.70
N LEU A 84 -19.13 -3.88 -1.90
CA LEU A 84 -19.02 -5.26 -1.47
C LEU A 84 -20.19 -5.72 -0.59
N THR A 85 -20.79 -4.78 0.13
CA THR A 85 -21.98 -5.04 0.96
C THR A 85 -23.24 -5.13 0.12
N SER A 86 -23.44 -4.19 -0.82
CA SER A 86 -24.63 -4.13 -1.69
C SER A 86 -24.60 -5.14 -2.84
N GLY A 87 -23.41 -5.62 -3.25
CA GLY A 87 -23.21 -6.44 -4.43
C GLY A 87 -23.17 -5.68 -5.76
N VAL A 88 -23.25 -4.34 -5.73
CA VAL A 88 -23.08 -3.49 -6.92
C VAL A 88 -21.61 -3.09 -7.01
N VAL A 89 -20.85 -3.85 -7.77
CA VAL A 89 -19.39 -3.81 -7.79
C VAL A 89 -18.83 -3.47 -9.18
N PRO A 90 -17.61 -2.91 -9.28
CA PRO A 90 -16.88 -2.80 -10.54
C PRO A 90 -16.33 -4.15 -10.98
N ASP A 91 -15.70 -4.21 -12.16
CA ASP A 91 -15.01 -5.41 -12.62
C ASP A 91 -13.62 -5.57 -11.98
N VAL A 92 -12.94 -4.47 -11.64
CA VAL A 92 -11.67 -4.50 -10.91
C VAL A 92 -11.67 -3.45 -9.81
N MET A 93 -11.29 -3.86 -8.61
CA MET A 93 -10.94 -2.98 -7.49
C MET A 93 -9.43 -2.88 -7.38
N ALA A 94 -8.89 -1.70 -7.65
CA ALA A 94 -7.46 -1.44 -7.73
C ALA A 94 -7.00 -0.53 -6.59
N ASN A 95 -5.77 -0.78 -6.12
CA ASN A 95 -5.11 0.07 -5.11
C ASN A 95 -5.81 0.13 -3.75
N ASN A 96 -6.25 -1.02 -3.25
CA ASN A 96 -6.95 -1.10 -1.97
C ASN A 96 -6.03 -1.61 -0.84
N PRO A 97 -6.33 -1.24 0.41
CA PRO A 97 -5.64 -1.79 1.56
C PRO A 97 -5.69 -3.32 1.60
N GLY A 98 -4.58 -3.95 2.00
CA GLY A 98 -4.47 -5.42 2.00
C GLY A 98 -5.47 -6.12 2.93
N GLU A 99 -5.89 -5.46 4.01
CA GLU A 99 -6.89 -6.00 4.92
C GLU A 99 -8.27 -6.20 4.27
N ILE A 100 -8.62 -5.41 3.26
CA ILE A 100 -9.87 -5.58 2.47
C ILE A 100 -9.86 -6.94 1.78
N LEU A 101 -8.73 -7.33 1.17
CA LEU A 101 -8.60 -8.65 0.55
C LEU A 101 -8.88 -9.76 1.55
N GLN A 102 -8.29 -9.69 2.75
CA GLN A 102 -8.41 -10.73 3.76
C GLN A 102 -9.84 -10.84 4.32
N ILE A 103 -10.45 -9.71 4.74
CA ILE A 103 -11.78 -9.67 5.34
C ILE A 103 -12.85 -10.20 4.37
N TYR A 104 -12.80 -9.75 3.14
CA TYR A 104 -13.79 -10.14 2.13
C TYR A 104 -13.46 -11.47 1.43
N GLY A 105 -12.20 -11.90 1.46
CA GLY A 105 -11.81 -13.26 1.07
C GLY A 105 -12.43 -14.32 1.97
N TRP A 106 -12.43 -14.09 3.30
CA TRP A 106 -13.12 -14.93 4.27
C TRP A 106 -14.62 -15.10 3.95
N GLN A 107 -15.26 -14.04 3.46
CA GLN A 107 -16.68 -13.99 3.13
C GLN A 107 -17.00 -14.48 1.71
N ASP A 108 -16.03 -15.04 0.98
CA ASP A 108 -16.19 -15.49 -0.40
C ASP A 108 -16.62 -14.39 -1.38
N ARG A 109 -16.07 -13.16 -1.22
CA ARG A 109 -16.46 -12.02 -2.06
C ARG A 109 -15.56 -11.79 -3.28
N TRP A 110 -14.49 -12.58 -3.46
CA TRP A 110 -13.55 -12.42 -4.56
C TRP A 110 -13.61 -13.56 -5.58
N VAL A 111 -13.36 -13.21 -6.82
CA VAL A 111 -13.10 -14.18 -7.90
C VAL A 111 -11.67 -14.69 -7.75
N ASP A 112 -11.46 -15.99 -7.94
CA ASP A 112 -10.12 -16.58 -7.98
C ASP A 112 -9.36 -16.06 -9.21
N VAL A 113 -8.13 -15.59 -8.97
CA VAL A 113 -7.21 -15.04 -9.98
C VAL A 113 -5.89 -15.80 -10.05
N SER A 114 -5.88 -17.05 -9.60
CA SER A 114 -4.69 -17.92 -9.69
C SER A 114 -4.19 -18.06 -11.12
N ASP A 115 -5.07 -18.15 -12.10
CA ASP A 115 -4.72 -18.20 -13.53
C ASP A 115 -4.08 -16.90 -14.05
N VAL A 116 -4.30 -15.77 -13.38
CA VAL A 116 -3.64 -14.49 -13.68
C VAL A 116 -2.25 -14.48 -13.07
N VAL A 117 -2.15 -14.75 -11.74
CA VAL A 117 -0.88 -14.70 -11.00
C VAL A 117 0.11 -15.73 -11.51
N GLU A 118 -0.34 -16.94 -11.87
CA GLU A 118 0.52 -18.01 -12.35
C GLU A 118 1.31 -17.62 -13.61
N THR A 119 0.77 -16.70 -14.45
CA THR A 119 1.47 -16.21 -15.65
C THR A 119 2.80 -15.53 -15.36
N GLN A 120 2.97 -14.94 -14.16
CA GLN A 120 4.15 -14.19 -13.74
C GLN A 120 4.68 -14.63 -12.36
N LYS A 121 4.22 -15.77 -11.82
CA LYS A 121 4.49 -16.20 -10.45
C LYS A 121 5.98 -16.26 -10.11
N SER A 122 6.80 -16.74 -11.03
CA SER A 122 8.26 -16.83 -10.86
C SER A 122 8.96 -15.47 -10.83
N GLN A 123 8.29 -14.40 -11.24
CA GLN A 123 8.82 -13.03 -11.21
C GLN A 123 8.51 -12.31 -9.89
N PHE A 124 7.39 -12.66 -9.25
CA PHE A 124 7.00 -12.04 -7.99
C PHE A 124 7.87 -12.48 -6.81
N SER A 125 8.06 -11.60 -5.83
CA SER A 125 8.60 -12.01 -4.53
C SER A 125 7.63 -12.95 -3.81
N GLU A 126 8.16 -13.81 -2.93
CA GLU A 126 7.33 -14.70 -2.11
C GLU A 126 6.28 -13.91 -1.32
N THR A 127 6.71 -12.79 -0.69
CA THR A 127 5.82 -11.88 0.05
C THR A 127 4.69 -11.36 -0.83
N ALA A 128 4.96 -11.01 -2.09
CA ALA A 128 3.94 -10.53 -3.00
C ALA A 128 2.88 -11.61 -3.30
N VAL A 129 3.31 -12.84 -3.58
CA VAL A 129 2.39 -13.94 -3.87
C VAL A 129 1.50 -14.27 -2.68
N VAL A 130 2.08 -14.44 -1.48
CA VAL A 130 1.30 -14.82 -0.28
C VAL A 130 0.36 -13.70 0.16
N SER A 131 0.70 -12.42 -0.08
CA SER A 131 -0.18 -11.29 0.24
C SER A 131 -1.44 -11.22 -0.62
N GLY A 132 -1.44 -11.85 -1.80
CA GLY A 132 -2.62 -11.99 -2.66
C GLY A 132 -3.51 -13.17 -2.27
N GLN A 133 -3.13 -13.96 -1.27
CA GLN A 133 -3.88 -15.13 -0.80
C GLN A 133 -4.77 -14.79 0.39
N ALA A 134 -5.92 -15.43 0.47
CA ALA A 134 -6.78 -15.38 1.65
C ALA A 134 -7.47 -16.71 1.89
N TYR A 135 -7.74 -17.02 3.17
CA TYR A 135 -8.58 -18.15 3.53
C TYR A 135 -10.06 -17.82 3.28
N ASN A 136 -10.75 -18.72 2.58
CA ASN A 136 -12.17 -18.59 2.29
C ASN A 136 -12.96 -19.53 3.21
N ASN A 137 -13.79 -18.95 4.08
CA ASN A 137 -14.53 -19.73 5.08
C ASN A 137 -15.73 -20.50 4.50
N VAL A 138 -16.17 -20.16 3.29
CA VAL A 138 -17.25 -20.89 2.60
C VAL A 138 -16.69 -22.15 1.96
N THR A 139 -15.59 -22.03 1.21
CA THR A 139 -14.95 -23.16 0.52
C THR A 139 -13.97 -23.95 1.39
N LYS A 140 -13.62 -23.40 2.60
CA LYS A 140 -12.64 -23.97 3.54
C LYS A 140 -11.23 -24.14 2.94
N LYS A 141 -10.85 -23.26 2.01
CA LYS A 141 -9.57 -23.31 1.28
C LYS A 141 -8.92 -21.94 1.23
N VAL A 142 -7.60 -21.92 1.12
CA VAL A 142 -6.84 -20.73 0.73
C VAL A 142 -6.93 -20.60 -0.80
N GLY A 143 -7.30 -19.42 -1.29
CA GLY A 143 -7.34 -19.09 -2.71
C GLY A 143 -6.47 -17.89 -3.03
N GLN A 144 -6.11 -17.72 -4.31
CA GLN A 144 -5.42 -16.54 -4.82
C GLN A 144 -6.47 -15.53 -5.31
N TYR A 145 -6.66 -14.44 -4.58
CA TYR A 145 -7.72 -13.46 -4.87
C TYR A 145 -7.18 -12.09 -5.28
N GLY A 146 -5.91 -11.83 -5.01
CA GLY A 146 -5.26 -10.58 -5.36
C GLY A 146 -4.11 -10.77 -6.35
N VAL A 147 -4.03 -9.89 -7.35
CA VAL A 147 -2.88 -9.77 -8.25
C VAL A 147 -1.95 -8.72 -7.65
N PRO A 148 -0.72 -9.07 -7.23
CA PRO A 148 0.21 -8.11 -6.64
C PRO A 148 0.65 -7.06 -7.67
N VAL A 149 0.64 -5.79 -7.29
CA VAL A 149 1.00 -4.69 -8.20
C VAL A 149 2.17 -3.87 -7.66
N ARG A 150 2.15 -3.53 -6.37
CA ARG A 150 3.15 -2.66 -5.77
C ARG A 150 3.33 -2.97 -4.29
N ALA A 151 4.48 -2.56 -3.75
CA ALA A 151 4.82 -2.74 -2.34
C ALA A 151 5.13 -1.42 -1.66
N ALA A 152 5.00 -1.39 -0.34
CA ALA A 152 5.35 -0.27 0.51
C ALA A 152 6.10 -0.74 1.75
N VAL A 153 7.01 0.10 2.22
CA VAL A 153 7.60 0.07 3.55
C VAL A 153 7.55 1.47 4.13
N VAL A 154 7.87 1.61 5.40
CA VAL A 154 7.79 2.87 6.14
C VAL A 154 9.21 3.37 6.44
N PRO A 155 9.83 4.18 5.56
CA PRO A 155 11.12 4.81 5.81
C PRO A 155 11.01 5.97 6.80
N CYS A 156 12.17 6.53 7.18
CA CYS A 156 12.26 7.79 7.92
C CYS A 156 12.69 8.89 6.95
N HIS A 157 11.95 9.99 6.92
CA HIS A 157 12.20 11.17 6.11
C HIS A 157 12.79 12.26 6.99
N ILE A 158 13.85 12.95 6.56
CA ILE A 158 14.61 13.88 7.41
C ILE A 158 14.92 15.15 6.63
N TRP A 159 14.72 16.30 7.26
CA TRP A 159 15.18 17.59 6.78
C TRP A 159 16.63 17.86 7.20
N ARG A 160 17.60 17.65 6.31
CA ARG A 160 19.02 17.99 6.51
C ARG A 160 19.22 19.42 7.01
N PRO A 161 18.61 20.47 6.42
CA PRO A 161 18.84 21.84 6.87
C PRO A 161 18.44 22.11 8.33
N LEU A 162 17.43 21.38 8.85
CA LEU A 162 17.02 21.51 10.25
C LEU A 162 18.02 20.83 11.19
N VAL A 163 18.57 19.68 10.80
CA VAL A 163 19.63 18.98 11.54
C VAL A 163 20.89 19.85 11.59
N GLU A 164 21.32 20.41 10.44
CA GLU A 164 22.50 21.26 10.31
C GLU A 164 22.34 22.59 11.10
N LYS A 165 21.17 23.23 11.03
CA LYS A 165 20.83 24.40 11.80
C LYS A 165 20.92 24.16 13.32
N ALA A 166 20.57 22.96 13.76
CA ALA A 166 20.72 22.57 15.17
C ALA A 166 22.16 22.33 15.59
N GLY A 167 23.14 22.38 14.67
CA GLY A 167 24.55 22.14 14.92
C GLY A 167 25.00 20.69 14.80
N PHE A 168 24.20 19.83 14.18
CA PHE A 168 24.51 18.43 13.92
C PHE A 168 24.69 18.16 12.42
N LYS A 169 25.16 16.97 12.08
CA LYS A 169 25.24 16.44 10.71
C LYS A 169 24.40 15.19 10.57
N ILE A 170 24.04 14.84 9.34
CA ILE A 170 23.31 13.58 9.05
C ILE A 170 24.13 12.37 9.48
N GLU A 171 25.44 12.43 9.37
CA GLU A 171 26.37 11.37 9.76
C GLU A 171 26.43 11.15 11.29
N ASP A 172 25.99 12.13 12.09
CA ASP A 172 25.93 12.04 13.56
C ASP A 172 24.72 11.24 14.05
N ILE A 173 23.77 10.90 13.16
CA ILE A 173 22.57 10.14 13.51
C ILE A 173 22.98 8.74 13.98
N PRO A 174 22.65 8.35 15.23
CA PRO A 174 22.94 7.01 15.73
C PRO A 174 22.24 5.91 14.97
N LYS A 175 22.79 4.68 15.03
CA LYS A 175 22.27 3.53 14.27
C LYS A 175 21.39 2.60 15.09
N THR A 176 21.33 2.73 16.42
CA THR A 176 20.47 1.90 17.29
C THR A 176 19.15 2.59 17.56
N TRP A 177 18.09 1.82 17.76
CA TRP A 177 16.69 2.27 17.74
C TRP A 177 16.42 3.48 18.63
N ASP A 178 16.62 3.35 19.93
CA ASP A 178 16.32 4.43 20.87
C ASP A 178 17.19 5.66 20.62
N ALA A 179 18.50 5.45 20.44
CA ALA A 179 19.43 6.54 20.19
C ALA A 179 19.13 7.29 18.89
N TYR A 180 18.62 6.59 17.86
CA TYR A 180 18.19 7.16 16.59
C TYR A 180 17.04 8.17 16.79
N PHE A 181 15.96 7.76 17.43
CA PHE A 181 14.82 8.66 17.65
C PHE A 181 15.13 9.74 18.68
N ASP A 182 15.89 9.43 19.72
CA ASP A 182 16.31 10.41 20.73
C ASP A 182 17.27 11.48 20.17
N PHE A 183 17.97 11.20 19.08
CA PHE A 183 18.75 12.18 18.36
C PHE A 183 17.88 13.35 17.87
N PHE A 184 16.72 13.07 17.29
CA PHE A 184 15.80 14.11 16.80
C PHE A 184 15.18 14.92 17.94
N LYS A 185 15.00 14.34 19.14
CA LYS A 185 14.63 15.10 20.33
C LYS A 185 15.72 16.11 20.70
N LYS A 186 17.00 15.70 20.65
CA LYS A 186 18.16 16.61 20.88
C LYS A 186 18.23 17.70 19.81
N VAL A 187 17.94 17.38 18.55
CA VAL A 187 17.87 18.38 17.47
C VAL A 187 16.80 19.43 17.80
N GLN A 188 15.59 19.00 18.20
CA GLN A 188 14.53 19.93 18.62
C GLN A 188 14.98 20.81 19.78
N ASP A 189 15.60 20.25 20.81
CA ASP A 189 16.03 21.02 21.99
C ASP A 189 17.08 22.08 21.64
N SER A 190 17.97 21.73 20.68
CA SER A 190 18.93 22.71 20.14
C SER A 190 18.25 23.81 19.34
N LEU A 191 17.31 23.47 18.45
CA LEU A 191 16.54 24.44 17.68
C LEU A 191 15.74 25.39 18.60
N ARG A 192 15.14 24.89 19.66
CA ARG A 192 14.39 25.70 20.65
C ARG A 192 15.27 26.69 21.37
N LYS A 193 16.51 26.32 21.73
CA LYS A 193 17.50 27.24 22.31
C LYS A 193 17.88 28.37 21.34
N GLN A 194 17.77 28.13 20.03
CA GLN A 194 18.00 29.14 18.98
C GLN A 194 16.73 29.93 18.62
N GLY A 195 15.60 29.71 19.31
CA GLY A 195 14.35 30.42 19.10
C GLY A 195 13.36 29.76 18.15
N GLU A 196 13.69 28.63 17.57
CA GLU A 196 12.81 27.86 16.66
C GLU A 196 11.78 27.06 17.46
N ARG A 197 10.77 27.73 17.98
CA ARG A 197 9.78 27.08 18.87
C ARG A 197 8.71 26.27 18.19
N LYS A 198 8.58 26.41 16.87
CA LYS A 198 7.52 25.74 16.06
C LYS A 198 7.98 24.46 15.39
N VAL A 199 9.25 24.09 15.51
CA VAL A 199 9.79 22.88 14.92
C VAL A 199 9.83 21.76 15.97
N TYR A 200 9.35 20.59 15.60
CA TYR A 200 9.32 19.40 16.43
C TYR A 200 10.38 18.39 15.96
N GLY A 201 10.92 17.61 16.88
CA GLY A 201 11.96 16.62 16.54
C GLY A 201 11.40 15.44 15.75
N LEU A 202 10.23 14.96 16.16
CA LEU A 202 9.60 13.74 15.66
C LEU A 202 8.29 14.06 14.95
N GLY A 203 8.09 13.45 13.78
CA GLY A 203 6.84 13.43 13.04
C GLY A 203 6.26 12.03 12.96
N PHE A 204 5.06 11.88 13.44
CA PHE A 204 4.21 10.70 13.25
C PHE A 204 2.78 10.99 13.74
N GLN A 205 1.85 10.22 13.22
CA GLN A 205 0.44 10.35 13.58
C GLN A 205 0.14 9.72 14.95
N VAL A 206 -0.68 10.41 15.76
CA VAL A 206 -1.15 9.94 17.09
C VAL A 206 -2.67 9.87 17.07
N THR A 207 -3.23 9.18 16.10
CA THR A 207 -4.65 9.17 15.77
C THR A 207 -5.11 7.78 15.33
N ALA A 208 -6.42 7.56 15.33
CA ALA A 208 -7.05 6.38 14.72
C ALA A 208 -7.67 6.70 13.34
N ASN A 209 -7.33 7.85 12.71
CA ASN A 209 -7.88 8.27 11.43
C ASN A 209 -7.04 7.80 10.22
N GLY A 210 -5.81 7.32 10.47
CA GLY A 210 -4.88 6.85 9.45
C GLY A 210 -4.32 5.46 9.76
N VAL A 211 -3.59 4.87 8.81
CA VAL A 211 -2.99 3.53 8.95
C VAL A 211 -1.56 3.56 9.50
N ASP A 212 -0.86 4.70 9.43
CA ASP A 212 0.53 4.84 9.78
C ASP A 212 0.82 4.59 11.26
N PRO A 213 -0.06 4.98 12.22
CA PRO A 213 0.13 4.66 13.63
C PRO A 213 0.31 3.17 13.91
N TYR A 214 -0.41 2.31 13.20
CA TYR A 214 -0.25 0.86 13.33
C TYR A 214 1.11 0.39 12.81
N ASN A 215 1.53 0.87 11.64
CA ASN A 215 2.79 0.48 11.03
C ASN A 215 3.98 0.89 11.90
N LEU A 216 3.97 2.14 12.40
CA LEU A 216 4.98 2.66 13.31
C LEU A 216 5.02 1.86 14.63
N PHE A 217 3.87 1.64 15.26
CA PHE A 217 3.78 0.88 16.49
C PHE A 217 4.37 -0.52 16.33
N MET A 218 4.03 -1.22 15.24
CA MET A 218 4.56 -2.54 14.96
C MET A 218 6.06 -2.54 14.69
N ALA A 219 6.60 -1.50 14.02
CA ALA A 219 8.05 -1.36 13.83
C ALA A 219 8.78 -1.24 15.19
N PHE A 220 8.24 -0.47 16.12
CA PHE A 220 8.78 -0.37 17.49
C PHE A 220 8.67 -1.70 18.26
N VAL A 221 7.55 -2.40 18.14
CA VAL A 221 7.39 -3.75 18.76
C VAL A 221 8.45 -4.71 18.24
N LEU A 222 8.70 -4.71 16.91
CA LEU A 222 9.75 -5.54 16.32
C LEU A 222 11.15 -5.15 16.83
N ALA A 223 11.45 -3.86 16.87
CA ALA A 223 12.75 -3.35 17.33
C ALA A 223 13.02 -3.66 18.81
N TYR A 224 11.97 -3.75 19.63
CA TYR A 224 12.08 -4.14 21.03
C TYR A 224 12.02 -5.65 21.28
N GLY A 225 12.06 -6.48 20.23
CA GLY A 225 12.15 -7.93 20.35
C GLY A 225 10.83 -8.68 20.31
N GLY A 226 9.72 -7.99 19.95
CA GLY A 226 8.39 -8.58 19.84
C GLY A 226 8.08 -9.27 18.50
N GLN A 227 9.11 -9.69 17.74
CA GLN A 227 8.93 -10.33 16.42
C GLN A 227 8.03 -11.57 16.48
N ASN A 228 7.96 -12.22 17.64
CA ASN A 228 7.19 -13.44 17.85
C ASN A 228 5.71 -13.20 18.13
N ILE A 229 5.22 -11.96 18.01
CA ILE A 229 3.80 -11.63 18.25
C ILE A 229 2.87 -12.52 17.42
N MET A 230 3.30 -12.90 16.22
CA MET A 230 2.62 -13.88 15.37
C MET A 230 3.62 -14.67 14.55
N THR A 231 3.43 -15.98 14.51
CA THR A 231 4.21 -16.89 13.66
C THR A 231 3.60 -17.01 12.26
N LYS A 232 4.39 -17.49 11.30
CA LYS A 232 3.96 -17.63 9.89
C LYS A 232 2.78 -18.57 9.70
N ASP A 233 2.53 -19.47 10.63
CA ASP A 233 1.33 -20.33 10.66
C ASP A 233 0.08 -19.64 11.20
N GLY A 234 0.18 -18.34 11.52
CA GLY A 234 -0.92 -17.50 11.99
C GLY A 234 -1.27 -17.64 13.47
N LYS A 235 -0.36 -18.27 14.28
CA LYS A 235 -0.56 -18.38 15.71
C LYS A 235 -0.12 -17.09 16.42
N LEU A 236 -1.01 -16.56 17.24
CA LEU A 236 -0.80 -15.36 18.07
C LEU A 236 -0.13 -15.73 19.40
N HIS A 237 0.81 -14.90 19.87
CA HIS A 237 1.59 -15.12 21.11
C HIS A 237 1.60 -13.86 22.00
N LEU A 238 0.42 -13.39 22.41
CA LEU A 238 0.31 -12.27 23.37
C LEU A 238 0.72 -12.66 24.79
N ASP A 239 0.78 -13.96 25.09
CA ASP A 239 1.25 -14.56 26.33
C ASP A 239 2.78 -14.62 26.42
N ASP A 240 3.51 -14.39 25.31
CA ASP A 240 4.96 -14.30 25.35
C ASP A 240 5.41 -13.04 26.11
N PRO A 241 6.13 -13.16 27.24
CA PRO A 241 6.58 -12.00 28.03
C PRO A 241 7.40 -10.99 27.22
N LYS A 242 8.18 -11.43 26.22
CA LYS A 242 8.96 -10.55 25.35
C LYS A 242 8.07 -9.71 24.45
N VAL A 243 7.00 -10.31 23.93
CA VAL A 243 6.00 -9.60 23.10
C VAL A 243 5.30 -8.52 23.93
N LYS A 244 4.88 -8.88 25.14
CA LYS A 244 4.24 -7.94 26.07
C LYS A 244 5.17 -6.80 26.47
N GLU A 245 6.41 -7.11 26.83
CA GLU A 245 7.42 -6.12 27.19
C GLU A 245 7.72 -5.17 26.02
N ALA A 246 7.88 -5.71 24.79
CA ALA A 246 8.09 -4.92 23.58
C ALA A 246 6.92 -3.96 23.29
N ALA A 247 5.68 -4.44 23.42
CA ALA A 247 4.49 -3.61 23.26
C ALA A 247 4.40 -2.49 24.31
N ILE A 248 4.73 -2.78 25.57
CA ILE A 248 4.78 -1.78 26.66
C ILE A 248 5.85 -0.71 26.38
N LYS A 249 7.05 -1.12 25.97
CA LYS A 249 8.13 -0.18 25.59
C LYS A 249 7.74 0.69 24.42
N ALA A 250 7.17 0.12 23.36
CA ALA A 250 6.66 0.85 22.20
C ALA A 250 5.60 1.89 22.59
N THR A 251 4.63 1.47 23.42
CA THR A 251 3.55 2.32 23.93
C THR A 251 4.11 3.47 24.77
N ALA A 252 5.04 3.18 25.67
CA ALA A 252 5.67 4.18 26.54
C ALA A 252 6.48 5.20 25.73
N TYR A 253 7.29 4.73 24.76
CA TYR A 253 8.12 5.62 23.96
C TYR A 253 7.28 6.55 23.09
N LEU A 254 6.36 5.99 22.29
CA LEU A 254 5.58 6.77 21.32
C LEU A 254 4.58 7.71 22.00
N GLY A 255 3.83 7.20 22.99
CA GLY A 255 2.90 8.03 23.77
C GLY A 255 3.62 9.09 24.60
N GLY A 256 4.79 8.74 25.20
CA GLY A 256 5.65 9.64 25.93
C GLY A 256 6.20 10.76 25.05
N ALA A 257 6.73 10.45 23.86
CA ALA A 257 7.28 11.43 22.93
C ALA A 257 6.26 12.53 22.56
N TYR A 258 4.98 12.16 22.39
CA TYR A 258 3.92 13.15 22.18
C TYR A 258 3.66 14.00 23.43
N ARG A 259 3.49 13.38 24.59
CA ARG A 259 3.24 14.10 25.87
C ARG A 259 4.35 15.05 26.26
N ASP A 260 5.60 14.66 25.99
CA ASP A 260 6.77 15.45 26.29
C ASP A 260 7.00 16.58 25.27
N GLY A 261 6.13 16.70 24.24
CA GLY A 261 6.15 17.77 23.26
C GLY A 261 7.24 17.65 22.19
N TYR A 262 7.64 16.42 21.85
CA TYR A 262 8.55 16.15 20.73
C TYR A 262 7.83 15.87 19.41
N VAL A 263 6.51 15.68 19.45
CA VAL A 263 5.63 15.49 18.30
C VAL A 263 4.67 16.68 18.20
N PRO A 264 4.29 17.14 16.99
CA PRO A 264 3.34 18.25 16.85
C PRO A 264 2.01 17.97 17.58
N PRO A 265 1.47 18.94 18.36
CA PRO A 265 0.20 18.75 19.06
C PRO A 265 -0.99 18.42 18.11
N SER A 266 -0.93 18.87 16.85
CA SER A 266 -1.94 18.57 15.83
C SER A 266 -1.98 17.10 15.42
N ALA A 267 -0.93 16.33 15.68
CA ALA A 267 -0.81 14.92 15.26
C ALA A 267 -1.93 14.01 15.77
N ILE A 268 -2.63 14.41 16.82
CA ILE A 268 -3.80 13.68 17.35
C ILE A 268 -5.04 13.73 16.44
N ASN A 269 -5.04 14.60 15.44
CA ASN A 269 -6.17 14.81 14.53
C ASN A 269 -5.80 14.55 13.06
N TRP A 270 -4.56 14.15 12.79
CA TRP A 270 -4.07 13.95 11.42
C TRP A 270 -4.76 12.78 10.72
N ASN A 271 -4.95 12.92 9.41
CA ASN A 271 -5.26 11.85 8.45
C ASN A 271 -3.98 11.47 7.71
N ASP A 272 -4.03 10.44 6.87
CA ASP A 272 -2.86 9.87 6.18
C ASP A 272 -2.00 10.88 5.37
N ALA A 273 -2.53 12.02 4.93
CA ALA A 273 -1.78 13.02 4.18
C ALA A 273 -1.30 14.23 5.03
N ASP A 274 -1.69 14.31 6.30
CA ASP A 274 -1.44 15.51 7.10
C ASP A 274 0.01 15.57 7.60
N ASP A 275 0.64 14.45 7.89
CA ASP A 275 2.06 14.36 8.22
C ASP A 275 2.95 14.75 7.03
N ASN A 276 2.66 14.25 5.80
CA ASN A 276 3.34 14.69 4.59
C ASN A 276 3.30 16.22 4.43
N ASN A 277 2.10 16.82 4.60
CA ASN A 277 1.94 18.27 4.50
C ASN A 277 2.70 19.01 5.62
N ALA A 278 2.66 18.49 6.85
CA ALA A 278 3.38 19.04 7.98
C ALA A 278 4.90 18.94 7.79
N PHE A 279 5.39 17.83 7.22
CA PHE A 279 6.80 17.67 6.87
C PHE A 279 7.21 18.66 5.78
N HIS A 280 6.45 18.83 4.71
CA HIS A 280 6.72 19.82 3.66
C HIS A 280 6.70 21.25 4.21
N ALA A 281 5.87 21.54 5.21
CA ALA A 281 5.88 22.83 5.93
C ALA A 281 7.06 22.98 6.91
N ARG A 282 7.96 21.99 7.00
CA ARG A 282 9.10 21.95 7.95
C ARG A 282 8.66 22.08 9.41
N LEU A 283 7.48 21.56 9.74
CA LEU A 283 6.99 21.56 11.11
C LEU A 283 7.75 20.56 12.00
N MET A 284 8.41 19.57 11.40
CA MET A 284 9.19 18.55 12.08
C MET A 284 10.52 18.28 11.38
N VAL A 285 11.51 17.81 12.17
CA VAL A 285 12.87 17.50 11.68
C VAL A 285 12.85 16.19 10.91
N MET A 286 12.17 15.17 11.45
CA MET A 286 12.00 13.88 10.81
C MET A 286 10.55 13.46 10.82
N ASP A 287 10.19 12.62 9.87
CA ASP A 287 8.87 12.02 9.75
C ASP A 287 8.99 10.52 9.51
N VAL A 288 8.01 9.75 9.97
CA VAL A 288 7.90 8.32 9.74
C VAL A 288 6.61 8.08 8.95
N ASP A 289 6.73 8.03 7.64
CA ASP A 289 5.61 7.86 6.72
C ASP A 289 5.85 6.73 5.72
N GLY A 290 4.76 6.17 5.21
CA GLY A 290 4.79 5.11 4.21
C GLY A 290 5.20 5.59 2.82
N THR A 291 6.03 4.81 2.12
CA THR A 291 6.50 5.05 0.76
C THR A 291 7.48 6.24 0.64
N LEU A 292 7.82 6.62 -0.62
CA LEU A 292 8.56 7.87 -0.91
C LEU A 292 7.62 9.02 -1.29
N SER A 293 6.37 8.98 -0.82
CA SER A 293 5.36 10.00 -1.16
C SER A 293 5.84 11.42 -0.85
N THR A 294 6.51 11.58 0.26
CA THR A 294 7.00 12.87 0.76
C THR A 294 8.05 13.47 -0.16
N GLU A 295 9.04 12.68 -0.60
CA GLU A 295 10.11 13.16 -1.48
C GLU A 295 9.61 13.38 -2.90
N VAL A 296 8.96 12.37 -3.50
CA VAL A 296 8.63 12.44 -4.92
C VAL A 296 7.56 13.48 -5.24
N ALA A 297 6.68 13.79 -4.31
CA ALA A 297 5.66 14.85 -4.49
C ALA A 297 6.25 16.24 -4.74
N VAL A 298 7.48 16.49 -4.32
CA VAL A 298 8.17 17.78 -4.49
C VAL A 298 9.28 17.75 -5.53
N LYS A 299 9.61 16.59 -6.09
CA LYS A 299 10.75 16.38 -6.99
C LYS A 299 10.81 17.36 -8.16
N GLU A 300 9.68 17.60 -8.83
CA GLU A 300 9.61 18.50 -9.97
C GLU A 300 9.55 19.97 -9.57
N LYS A 301 8.77 20.30 -8.54
CA LYS A 301 8.53 21.69 -8.11
C LYS A 301 9.66 22.27 -7.29
N HIS A 302 10.31 21.42 -6.51
CA HIS A 302 11.39 21.79 -5.57
C HIS A 302 12.54 20.78 -5.66
N PRO A 303 13.26 20.72 -6.81
CA PRO A 303 14.33 19.73 -7.01
C PRO A 303 15.46 19.83 -5.98
N ASP A 304 15.74 21.04 -5.47
CA ASP A 304 16.74 21.20 -4.41
C ASP A 304 16.30 20.53 -3.09
N TRP A 305 15.02 20.55 -2.78
CA TRP A 305 14.51 19.80 -1.61
C TRP A 305 14.77 18.32 -1.79
N TYR A 306 14.35 17.77 -2.94
CA TYR A 306 14.51 16.35 -3.25
C TYR A 306 15.99 15.92 -3.26
N PHE A 307 16.83 16.59 -4.03
CA PHE A 307 18.20 16.13 -4.28
C PHE A 307 19.21 16.54 -3.21
N LYS A 308 18.94 17.58 -2.40
CA LYS A 308 19.95 18.16 -1.49
C LYS A 308 19.50 18.22 -0.03
N GLU A 309 18.22 18.52 0.22
CA GLU A 309 17.75 18.83 1.56
C GLU A 309 17.05 17.66 2.26
N MET A 310 16.29 16.86 1.54
CA MET A 310 15.64 15.66 2.08
C MET A 310 16.62 14.49 2.14
N VAL A 311 16.54 13.72 3.21
CA VAL A 311 17.28 12.48 3.40
C VAL A 311 16.28 11.39 3.77
N THR A 312 16.34 10.26 3.07
CA THR A 312 15.52 9.10 3.37
C THR A 312 16.39 8.01 3.97
N HIS A 313 16.10 7.61 5.19
CA HIS A 313 16.76 6.48 5.81
C HIS A 313 16.00 5.19 5.51
N GLY A 314 16.61 4.38 4.66
CA GLY A 314 16.34 2.97 4.44
C GLY A 314 17.59 2.16 4.79
N VAL A 315 17.72 0.91 4.38
CA VAL A 315 18.95 0.13 4.57
C VAL A 315 20.01 0.64 3.55
N PRO A 316 21.24 1.01 3.97
CA PRO A 316 21.86 0.78 5.28
C PRO A 316 21.64 1.90 6.32
N GLY A 317 20.72 2.81 6.19
CA GLY A 317 20.51 3.95 7.09
C GLY A 317 19.36 3.77 8.10
N TYR A 318 18.53 2.73 7.95
CA TYR A 318 17.46 2.43 8.90
C TYR A 318 18.03 1.90 10.22
N PRO A 319 17.50 2.33 11.41
CA PRO A 319 18.07 1.93 12.67
C PRO A 319 17.97 0.42 12.91
N THR A 320 19.01 -0.12 13.51
CA THR A 320 19.01 -1.48 14.08
C THR A 320 18.25 -1.49 15.41
N ASP A 321 17.96 -2.67 15.95
CA ASP A 321 17.51 -2.76 17.34
C ASP A 321 18.62 -2.23 18.30
N ASN A 322 18.30 -2.17 19.60
CA ASN A 322 19.26 -1.67 20.59
C ASN A 322 20.48 -2.58 20.82
N GLN A 323 20.49 -3.79 20.26
CA GLN A 323 21.61 -4.72 20.26
C GLN A 323 22.41 -4.72 18.94
N GLY A 324 22.07 -3.86 17.99
CA GLY A 324 22.73 -3.75 16.69
C GLY A 324 22.27 -4.78 15.66
N LYS A 325 21.16 -5.49 15.88
CA LYS A 325 20.59 -6.41 14.90
C LYS A 325 19.65 -5.65 13.94
N THR A 326 19.65 -6.08 12.69
CA THR A 326 18.74 -5.52 11.69
C THR A 326 17.29 -5.83 12.05
N VAL A 327 16.45 -4.80 12.07
CA VAL A 327 15.00 -4.92 12.22
C VAL A 327 14.40 -5.16 10.83
N PRO A 328 13.66 -6.27 10.61
CA PRO A 328 13.01 -6.51 9.33
C PRO A 328 11.98 -5.42 9.02
N ALA A 329 11.98 -4.92 7.80
CA ALA A 329 10.93 -4.01 7.36
C ALA A 329 9.60 -4.76 7.15
N ILE A 330 8.51 -4.22 7.67
CA ILE A 330 7.17 -4.73 7.38
C ILE A 330 6.77 -4.24 5.99
N VAL A 331 6.50 -5.18 5.08
CA VAL A 331 6.13 -4.88 3.69
C VAL A 331 4.63 -5.03 3.51
N GLY A 332 3.98 -3.95 3.17
CA GLY A 332 2.60 -3.95 2.68
C GLY A 332 2.56 -4.17 1.17
N ILE A 333 1.78 -5.14 0.71
CA ILE A 333 1.55 -5.39 -0.71
C ILE A 333 0.15 -4.92 -1.09
N THR A 334 0.08 -4.06 -2.10
CA THR A 334 -1.19 -3.69 -2.73
C THR A 334 -1.51 -4.67 -3.83
N CYS A 335 -2.65 -5.34 -3.69
CA CYS A 335 -3.19 -6.25 -4.70
C CYS A 335 -4.42 -5.65 -5.37
N TRP A 336 -4.61 -5.98 -6.66
CA TRP A 336 -5.82 -5.67 -7.39
C TRP A 336 -6.72 -6.91 -7.45
N MET A 337 -8.02 -6.72 -7.27
CA MET A 337 -8.98 -7.80 -7.05
C MET A 337 -10.18 -7.69 -7.98
N ILE A 338 -10.77 -8.83 -8.32
CA ILE A 338 -12.04 -8.93 -9.06
C ILE A 338 -13.12 -9.34 -8.06
N PRO A 339 -14.10 -8.47 -7.75
CA PRO A 339 -15.18 -8.85 -6.84
C PRO A 339 -16.16 -9.84 -7.48
N LYS A 340 -16.74 -10.73 -6.69
CA LYS A 340 -17.90 -11.52 -7.12
C LYS A 340 -19.08 -10.59 -7.42
N GLY A 341 -19.71 -10.79 -8.55
CA GLY A 341 -20.72 -9.89 -9.09
C GLY A 341 -20.21 -8.95 -10.19
N ALA A 342 -18.89 -8.95 -10.48
CA ALA A 342 -18.30 -8.29 -11.64
C ALA A 342 -18.98 -8.76 -12.94
N LYS A 343 -19.26 -7.83 -13.84
CA LYS A 343 -20.02 -8.11 -15.07
C LYS A 343 -19.16 -8.69 -16.18
N ASN A 344 -17.87 -8.29 -16.23
CA ASN A 344 -16.93 -8.62 -17.30
C ASN A 344 -15.65 -9.28 -16.76
N VAL A 345 -15.80 -10.36 -15.97
CA VAL A 345 -14.67 -11.11 -15.39
C VAL A 345 -13.61 -11.51 -16.43
N PRO A 346 -13.96 -11.97 -17.66
CA PRO A 346 -12.94 -12.29 -18.67
C PRO A 346 -12.05 -11.11 -19.03
N VAL A 347 -12.63 -9.93 -19.30
CA VAL A 347 -11.88 -8.71 -19.64
C VAL A 347 -11.10 -8.20 -18.44
N ALA A 348 -11.67 -8.27 -17.24
CA ALA A 348 -10.97 -7.93 -16.01
C ALA A 348 -9.72 -8.80 -15.81
N LYS A 349 -9.81 -10.12 -15.99
CA LYS A 349 -8.66 -11.03 -15.93
C LYS A 349 -7.62 -10.76 -17.01
N GLU A 350 -8.06 -10.48 -18.25
CA GLU A 350 -7.17 -10.12 -19.35
C GLU A 350 -6.41 -8.82 -19.05
N PHE A 351 -7.09 -7.78 -18.54
CA PHE A 351 -6.48 -6.54 -18.11
C PHE A 351 -5.46 -6.77 -16.98
N LEU A 352 -5.79 -7.57 -15.97
CA LEU A 352 -4.88 -7.90 -14.89
C LEU A 352 -3.67 -8.72 -15.37
N LYS A 353 -3.83 -9.65 -16.32
CA LYS A 353 -2.71 -10.38 -16.96
C LYS A 353 -1.79 -9.43 -17.72
N TYR A 354 -2.36 -8.46 -18.44
CA TYR A 354 -1.58 -7.43 -19.11
C TYR A 354 -0.81 -6.56 -18.11
N PHE A 355 -1.51 -6.08 -17.07
CA PHE A 355 -0.93 -5.19 -16.06
C PHE A 355 0.17 -5.86 -15.23
N ALA A 356 0.04 -7.15 -14.94
CA ALA A 356 1.02 -7.95 -14.20
C ALA A 356 2.31 -8.26 -14.98
N GLN A 357 2.40 -7.91 -16.28
CA GLN A 357 3.65 -8.11 -17.03
C GLN A 357 4.77 -7.22 -16.45
N PRO A 358 6.00 -7.74 -16.28
CA PRO A 358 7.11 -7.00 -15.69
C PRO A 358 7.34 -5.62 -16.33
N LYS A 359 7.21 -5.54 -17.66
CA LYS A 359 7.36 -4.27 -18.40
C LYS A 359 6.26 -3.27 -18.00
N VAL A 360 5.01 -3.71 -17.91
CA VAL A 360 3.86 -2.81 -17.67
C VAL A 360 3.85 -2.32 -16.22
N VAL A 361 3.97 -3.24 -15.25
CA VAL A 361 3.98 -2.88 -13.84
C VAL A 361 5.25 -2.08 -13.48
N GLY A 362 6.40 -2.41 -14.10
CA GLY A 362 7.63 -1.66 -13.93
C GLY A 362 7.50 -0.23 -14.43
N GLU A 363 7.01 -0.04 -15.66
CA GLU A 363 6.78 1.29 -16.24
C GLU A 363 5.75 2.10 -15.42
N PHE A 364 4.67 1.46 -14.96
CA PHE A 364 3.68 2.09 -14.09
C PHE A 364 4.32 2.66 -12.81
N ILE A 365 5.19 1.91 -12.15
CA ILE A 365 5.83 2.33 -10.91
C ILE A 365 6.91 3.39 -11.16
N GLU A 366 7.71 3.24 -12.23
CA GLU A 366 8.78 4.19 -12.57
C GLU A 366 8.23 5.55 -13.02
N LEU A 367 7.16 5.57 -13.83
CA LEU A 367 6.45 6.80 -14.19
C LEU A 367 5.72 7.44 -13.00
N GLY A 368 5.33 6.66 -12.00
CA GLY A 368 4.87 7.14 -10.69
C GLY A 368 6.03 7.59 -9.79
N LEU A 369 7.20 7.92 -10.38
CA LEU A 369 8.41 8.44 -9.73
C LEU A 369 9.03 7.52 -8.67
N GLY A 370 8.70 6.23 -8.68
CA GLY A 370 9.21 5.27 -7.69
C GLY A 370 8.67 5.47 -6.28
N ARG A 371 7.53 6.14 -6.14
CA ARG A 371 6.85 6.27 -4.85
C ARG A 371 6.65 4.92 -4.18
N TRP A 372 6.25 3.92 -4.94
CA TRP A 372 6.03 2.55 -4.50
C TRP A 372 7.15 1.63 -4.96
N LEU A 373 7.42 0.60 -4.18
CA LEU A 373 8.36 -0.45 -4.56
C LEU A 373 7.74 -1.43 -5.57
N PRO A 374 8.55 -1.98 -6.49
CA PRO A 374 8.09 -3.08 -7.32
C PRO A 374 7.90 -4.36 -6.49
N VAL A 375 6.99 -5.21 -6.95
CA VAL A 375 6.71 -6.53 -6.35
C VAL A 375 7.56 -7.66 -6.96
N MET A 376 8.35 -7.33 -7.97
CA MET A 376 9.24 -8.25 -8.70
C MET A 376 10.69 -7.85 -8.49
N PRO A 377 11.53 -8.69 -7.83
CA PRO A 377 12.92 -8.36 -7.53
C PRO A 377 13.77 -8.02 -8.75
N SER A 378 13.44 -8.56 -9.93
CA SER A 378 14.14 -8.25 -11.18
C SER A 378 14.05 -6.77 -11.57
N LEU A 379 12.92 -6.11 -11.28
CA LEU A 379 12.70 -4.70 -11.59
C LEU A 379 13.59 -3.76 -10.77
N ALA A 380 13.94 -4.13 -9.55
CA ALA A 380 14.86 -3.37 -8.71
C ALA A 380 16.26 -3.18 -9.31
N LYS A 381 16.60 -3.96 -10.35
CA LYS A 381 17.89 -3.88 -11.07
C LYS A 381 17.86 -2.89 -12.24
N SER A 382 16.72 -2.26 -12.54
CA SER A 382 16.63 -1.30 -13.64
C SER A 382 17.49 -0.06 -13.37
N PRO A 383 17.93 0.64 -14.43
CA PRO A 383 18.68 1.88 -14.28
C PRO A 383 17.98 2.92 -13.42
N PHE A 384 16.64 2.96 -13.43
CA PHE A 384 15.84 3.85 -12.61
C PHE A 384 16.11 3.64 -11.11
N TRP A 385 16.02 2.39 -10.62
CA TRP A 385 16.22 2.07 -9.21
C TRP A 385 17.68 2.08 -8.77
N GLN A 386 18.60 1.99 -9.71
CA GLN A 386 20.04 1.94 -9.45
C GLN A 386 20.75 3.26 -9.79
N ASP A 387 20.01 4.33 -10.14
CA ASP A 387 20.60 5.64 -10.45
C ASP A 387 21.42 6.15 -9.25
N PRO A 388 22.76 6.29 -9.37
CA PRO A 388 23.59 6.77 -8.26
C PRO A 388 23.38 8.25 -7.95
N LYS A 389 22.70 8.99 -8.84
CA LYS A 389 22.39 10.40 -8.65
C LYS A 389 21.11 10.61 -7.85
N ASP A 390 20.25 9.60 -7.75
CA ASP A 390 19.03 9.67 -6.96
C ASP A 390 19.34 9.29 -5.50
N PRO A 391 19.13 10.19 -4.53
CA PRO A 391 19.52 9.94 -3.15
C PRO A 391 18.57 9.00 -2.39
N HIS A 392 17.38 8.69 -2.93
CA HIS A 392 16.32 8.00 -2.21
C HIS A 392 16.06 6.58 -2.70
N LEU A 393 15.96 6.39 -4.02
CA LEU A 393 15.44 5.15 -4.63
C LEU A 393 16.24 3.90 -4.24
N ARG A 394 17.56 3.98 -4.28
CA ARG A 394 18.42 2.82 -3.99
C ARG A 394 18.28 2.32 -2.57
N GLY A 395 18.25 3.23 -1.59
CA GLY A 395 18.06 2.91 -0.18
C GLY A 395 16.66 2.31 0.07
N TYR A 396 15.66 2.87 -0.59
CA TYR A 396 14.28 2.42 -0.47
C TYR A 396 14.08 1.00 -1.01
N VAL A 397 14.61 0.69 -2.19
CA VAL A 397 14.61 -0.68 -2.75
C VAL A 397 15.35 -1.66 -1.84
N GLN A 398 16.50 -1.25 -1.30
CA GLN A 398 17.27 -2.09 -0.38
C GLN A 398 16.48 -2.40 0.89
N MET A 399 15.75 -1.41 1.43
CA MET A 399 14.93 -1.61 2.64
C MET A 399 13.75 -2.56 2.39
N GLY A 400 13.00 -2.37 1.32
CA GLY A 400 11.69 -3.00 1.19
C GLY A 400 11.60 -4.19 0.22
N LEU A 401 12.66 -4.48 -0.54
CA LEU A 401 12.65 -5.56 -1.51
C LEU A 401 13.89 -6.47 -1.46
N LEU A 402 15.06 -5.90 -1.24
CA LEU A 402 16.34 -6.66 -1.28
C LEU A 402 16.87 -6.97 0.13
N GLY A 403 16.46 -6.24 1.15
CA GLY A 403 16.86 -6.45 2.54
C GLY A 403 15.95 -7.42 3.30
N PRO A 404 16.17 -7.59 4.61
CA PRO A 404 15.30 -8.40 5.46
C PRO A 404 13.91 -7.79 5.55
N THR A 405 12.89 -8.56 5.17
CA THR A 405 11.49 -8.12 5.19
C THR A 405 10.59 -9.16 5.82
N THR A 406 9.44 -8.70 6.31
CA THR A 406 8.32 -9.56 6.71
C THR A 406 7.04 -9.01 6.10
N PRO A 407 6.11 -9.86 5.63
CA PRO A 407 4.80 -9.38 5.23
C PRO A 407 4.03 -8.85 6.45
N ASP A 408 3.04 -7.99 6.21
CA ASP A 408 2.13 -7.55 7.26
C ASP A 408 1.41 -8.77 7.88
N TYR A 409 1.22 -8.75 9.18
CA TYR A 409 0.73 -9.90 9.96
C TYR A 409 -0.67 -10.38 9.59
N PHE A 410 -1.50 -9.53 8.98
CA PHE A 410 -2.81 -9.97 8.48
C PHE A 410 -2.71 -11.00 7.34
N VAL A 411 -1.57 -11.11 6.68
CA VAL A 411 -1.30 -12.14 5.68
C VAL A 411 -1.28 -13.54 6.31
N PHE A 412 -0.79 -13.64 7.55
CA PHE A 412 -0.71 -14.89 8.29
C PHE A 412 -2.04 -15.27 8.96
N ASN A 413 -2.77 -14.26 9.46
CA ASN A 413 -4.07 -14.49 10.09
C ASN A 413 -5.01 -13.31 9.83
N LEU A 414 -6.15 -13.62 9.24
CA LEU A 414 -7.23 -12.66 8.95
C LEU A 414 -7.64 -11.80 10.16
N ALA A 415 -7.63 -12.35 11.38
CA ALA A 415 -8.01 -11.59 12.58
C ALA A 415 -7.14 -10.33 12.74
N MET A 416 -5.86 -10.37 12.31
CA MET A 416 -5.00 -9.18 12.31
C MET A 416 -5.45 -8.10 11.34
N ALA A 417 -6.18 -8.44 10.27
CA ALA A 417 -6.77 -7.43 9.40
C ALA A 417 -7.86 -6.61 10.14
N GLU A 418 -8.66 -7.27 10.98
CA GLU A 418 -9.63 -6.55 11.84
C GLU A 418 -8.92 -5.77 12.95
N VAL A 419 -7.88 -6.33 13.58
CA VAL A 419 -7.05 -5.66 14.59
C VAL A 419 -6.46 -4.36 14.02
N ARG A 420 -5.89 -4.43 12.83
CA ARG A 420 -5.35 -3.26 12.13
C ARG A 420 -6.45 -2.25 11.77
N ASN A 421 -7.55 -2.71 11.18
CA ASN A 421 -8.66 -1.85 10.75
C ASN A 421 -9.35 -1.13 11.92
N GLN A 422 -9.35 -1.72 13.11
CA GLN A 422 -9.83 -1.11 14.35
C GLN A 422 -8.73 -0.37 15.13
N HIS A 423 -7.52 -0.26 14.61
CA HIS A 423 -6.37 0.40 15.25
C HIS A 423 -6.01 -0.12 16.64
N VAL A 424 -6.41 -1.37 16.97
CA VAL A 424 -6.41 -1.90 18.34
C VAL A 424 -5.06 -1.76 19.05
N LEU A 425 -3.96 -2.14 18.38
CA LEU A 425 -2.63 -2.09 18.98
C LEU A 425 -2.11 -0.66 19.13
N SER A 426 -2.27 0.18 18.09
CA SER A 426 -1.83 1.58 18.14
C SER A 426 -2.67 2.45 19.08
N MET A 427 -3.90 2.03 19.41
CA MET A 427 -4.69 2.72 20.46
C MET A 427 -3.96 2.75 21.80
N ALA A 428 -3.10 1.78 22.11
CA ALA A 428 -2.34 1.80 23.36
C ALA A 428 -1.44 3.04 23.48
N MET A 429 -0.73 3.43 22.42
CA MET A 429 0.08 4.66 22.43
C MET A 429 -0.79 5.92 22.46
N ILE A 430 -1.98 5.89 21.83
CA ILE A 430 -2.92 7.01 21.83
C ILE A 430 -3.52 7.22 23.23
N ASP A 431 -3.88 6.15 23.92
CA ASP A 431 -4.38 6.20 25.31
C ASP A 431 -3.33 6.84 26.27
N VAL A 432 -2.04 6.49 26.07
CA VAL A 432 -0.94 7.14 26.80
C VAL A 432 -0.80 8.61 26.44
N ALA A 433 -0.82 8.92 25.13
CA ALA A 433 -0.62 10.28 24.64
C ALA A 433 -1.74 11.23 25.06
N LYS A 434 -3.00 10.82 24.92
CA LYS A 434 -4.19 11.67 25.16
C LYS A 434 -4.68 11.62 26.59
N GLU A 435 -4.72 10.44 27.19
CA GLU A 435 -5.37 10.20 28.46
C GLU A 435 -4.37 10.06 29.62
N GLY A 436 -3.08 9.98 29.33
CA GLY A 436 -2.04 9.75 30.34
C GLY A 436 -2.12 8.37 30.99
N ALA A 437 -2.68 7.38 30.25
CA ALA A 437 -2.78 6.02 30.72
C ALA A 437 -1.41 5.43 31.04
N LYS A 438 -1.32 4.48 31.98
CA LYS A 438 -0.11 3.71 32.20
C LYS A 438 0.11 2.76 31.00
N PRO A 439 1.33 2.67 30.44
CA PRO A 439 1.62 1.85 29.26
C PRO A 439 1.18 0.38 29.43
N GLU A 440 1.38 -0.20 30.63
CA GLU A 440 1.00 -1.57 30.93
C GLU A 440 -0.53 -1.76 30.83
N ALA A 441 -1.30 -0.84 31.42
CA ALA A 441 -2.77 -0.90 31.38
C ALA A 441 -3.32 -0.70 29.96
N ALA A 442 -2.70 0.18 29.17
CA ALA A 442 -3.07 0.42 27.76
C ALA A 442 -2.81 -0.82 26.89
N VAL A 443 -1.66 -1.49 27.09
CA VAL A 443 -1.32 -2.74 26.39
C VAL A 443 -2.24 -3.87 26.79
N ASP A 444 -2.54 -4.05 28.10
CA ASP A 444 -3.45 -5.08 28.57
C ASP A 444 -4.85 -4.90 27.98
N LYS A 445 -5.36 -3.67 27.89
CA LYS A 445 -6.62 -3.33 27.21
C LYS A 445 -6.59 -3.70 25.72
N ALA A 446 -5.49 -3.34 25.04
CA ALA A 446 -5.32 -3.66 23.62
C ALA A 446 -5.22 -5.17 23.38
N PHE A 447 -4.43 -5.89 24.15
CA PHE A 447 -4.27 -7.35 24.02
C PHE A 447 -5.58 -8.10 24.28
N LYS A 448 -6.33 -7.71 25.32
CA LYS A 448 -7.67 -8.26 25.54
C LYS A 448 -8.57 -8.07 24.32
N ARG A 449 -8.52 -6.89 23.68
CA ARG A 449 -9.31 -6.63 22.47
C ARG A 449 -8.84 -7.46 21.28
N VAL A 450 -7.53 -7.68 21.13
CA VAL A 450 -6.98 -8.59 20.11
C VAL A 450 -7.53 -10.02 20.32
N ASP A 451 -7.49 -10.54 21.53
CA ASP A 451 -8.02 -11.87 21.85
C ASP A 451 -9.52 -12.01 21.52
N GLU A 452 -10.33 -10.97 21.83
CA GLU A 452 -11.74 -10.93 21.48
C GLU A 452 -11.96 -10.99 19.96
N ILE A 453 -11.12 -10.30 19.17
CA ILE A 453 -11.19 -10.32 17.71
C ILE A 453 -10.79 -11.71 17.20
N PHE A 454 -9.70 -12.28 17.69
CA PHE A 454 -9.23 -13.61 17.27
C PHE A 454 -10.27 -14.71 17.58
N ALA A 455 -11.02 -14.57 18.67
CA ALA A 455 -12.09 -15.50 19.01
C ALA A 455 -13.20 -15.59 17.97
N LYS A 456 -13.44 -14.52 17.18
CA LYS A 456 -14.44 -14.48 16.09
C LYS A 456 -14.04 -15.30 14.87
N TYR A 457 -12.73 -15.45 14.63
CA TYR A 457 -12.17 -16.04 13.40
C TYR A 457 -11.57 -17.43 13.63
N LYS A 458 -11.99 -18.12 14.69
CA LYS A 458 -11.59 -19.52 14.89
C LYS A 458 -12.05 -20.33 13.68
N LYS A 459 -11.10 -20.98 13.00
CA LYS A 459 -11.41 -21.96 11.95
C LYS A 459 -12.21 -23.09 12.59
N ALA A 460 -13.46 -23.28 12.15
CA ALA A 460 -14.29 -24.39 12.60
C ALA A 460 -13.76 -25.72 12.07
#